data_822bf5406acaf666060a969ca6293518
#
_entry.id   822bf5406acaf666060a969ca6293518
#
_cell.length_a   1.000
_cell.length_b   1.000
_cell.length_c   1.000
_cell.angle_alpha   90.00
_cell.angle_beta   90.00
_cell.angle_gamma   90.00
#
_symmetry.space_group_name_H-M   'P 1'
#
loop_
_entity.id
_entity.type
_entity.pdbx_description
1 polymer ?
#
loop_
_entity_poly.entity_id
_entity_poly.type
_entity_poly.pdbx_seq_one_letter_code
_entity_poly.pdbx_strand_id
1 'polypeptide(L)'
;YQLSEAAHKLGLADGKTATGEEKLAAYECGDKEPSRPLLVKMSKQYRRPLLTFYLEAPPIRADRGEDFRTIHRAVDPSENGMVDALVRRIKARQEVLREALISEQDQEPLKFIGSYTLPQGVIGLVNQIITTSDFDLTEYRSKRSQEEAFQYLRECIENLGVFSVLIGNLGSHHTNLSAEIFRGFAIADPIAPFVVINNQDAKTAWPVTLLHEVAHLWLGQTGISGAAAERDVE
;
A
#
# COMPACT_ATOMS: atom_id res chain seq x y z
N TYR A 1 12.81 13.64 -4.04
CA TYR A 1 13.02 15.08 -3.99
C TYR A 1 14.25 15.47 -4.84
N GLN A 2 14.21 16.63 -5.50
CA GLN A 2 15.42 17.27 -6.01
C GLN A 2 16.26 17.75 -4.81
N LEU A 3 17.58 17.85 -5.01
CA LEU A 3 18.50 18.17 -3.91
C LEU A 3 18.18 19.52 -3.25
N SER A 4 17.84 20.53 -4.06
CA SER A 4 17.40 21.86 -3.61
C SER A 4 16.14 21.80 -2.73
N GLU A 5 15.13 21.07 -3.18
CA GLU A 5 13.89 20.89 -2.45
C GLU A 5 14.11 20.15 -1.11
N ALA A 6 14.95 19.11 -1.14
CA ALA A 6 15.28 18.35 0.06
C ALA A 6 16.05 19.22 1.07
N ALA A 7 17.03 20.01 0.62
CA ALA A 7 17.78 20.93 1.46
C ALA A 7 16.84 21.98 2.12
N HIS A 8 15.93 22.55 1.34
CA HIS A 8 14.95 23.51 1.84
C HIS A 8 14.02 22.89 2.90
N LYS A 9 13.46 21.71 2.62
CA LYS A 9 12.58 20.98 3.58
C LYS A 9 13.32 20.58 4.85
N LEU A 10 14.60 20.28 4.77
CA LEU A 10 15.46 20.02 5.92
C LEU A 10 15.88 21.31 6.66
N GLY A 11 15.57 22.50 6.09
CA GLY A 11 15.96 23.80 6.67
C GLY A 11 17.46 24.03 6.66
N LEU A 12 18.13 23.47 5.67
CA LEU A 12 19.56 23.75 5.40
C LEU A 12 19.65 25.07 4.65
N ALA A 13 19.79 26.16 5.39
CA ALA A 13 19.92 27.50 4.82
C ALA A 13 21.28 27.70 4.17
N ASP A 14 21.33 28.58 3.15
CA ASP A 14 22.57 29.03 2.56
C ASP A 14 23.41 29.77 3.60
N GLY A 15 24.70 29.51 3.58
CA GLY A 15 25.67 30.10 4.46
C GLY A 15 26.72 30.87 3.66
N LYS A 16 27.68 31.51 4.35
CA LYS A 16 28.76 32.27 3.72
C LYS A 16 29.70 31.39 2.89
N THR A 17 29.81 30.09 3.22
CA THR A 17 30.82 29.18 2.62
C THR A 17 30.18 28.03 1.83
N ALA A 18 28.90 27.74 1.99
CA ALA A 18 28.23 26.68 1.29
C ALA A 18 26.72 26.91 1.24
N THR A 19 26.08 26.56 0.14
CA THR A 19 24.63 26.56 -0.02
C THR A 19 23.98 25.41 0.76
N GLY A 20 22.65 25.45 0.92
CA GLY A 20 21.89 24.34 1.53
C GLY A 20 22.05 23.03 0.77
N GLU A 21 22.12 23.10 -0.57
CA GLU A 21 22.35 21.94 -1.45
C GLU A 21 23.74 21.33 -1.26
N GLU A 22 24.76 22.15 -1.25
CA GLU A 22 26.15 21.70 -1.03
C GLU A 22 26.32 21.05 0.34
N LYS A 23 25.63 21.59 1.36
CA LYS A 23 25.61 20.98 2.70
C LYS A 23 24.96 19.61 2.68
N LEU A 24 23.83 19.48 1.98
CA LEU A 24 23.13 18.19 1.86
C LEU A 24 23.97 17.17 1.08
N ALA A 25 24.56 17.61 -0.05
CA ALA A 25 25.45 16.77 -0.85
C ALA A 25 26.63 16.24 -0.02
N ALA A 26 27.25 17.09 0.81
CA ALA A 26 28.35 16.69 1.68
C ALA A 26 27.95 15.61 2.72
N TYR A 27 26.67 15.61 3.19
CA TYR A 27 26.16 14.54 4.02
C TYR A 27 25.89 13.26 3.22
N GLU A 28 25.37 13.38 2.00
CA GLU A 28 25.06 12.23 1.14
C GLU A 28 26.32 11.51 0.62
N CYS A 29 27.38 12.26 0.38
CA CYS A 29 28.70 11.71 -0.03
C CYS A 29 29.53 11.18 1.15
N GLY A 30 29.12 11.45 2.39
CA GLY A 30 29.87 11.04 3.58
C GLY A 30 31.03 11.97 3.95
N ASP A 31 31.17 13.13 3.28
CA ASP A 31 32.19 14.14 3.61
C ASP A 31 31.94 14.81 4.96
N LYS A 32 30.71 14.78 5.41
CA LYS A 32 30.27 15.27 6.73
C LYS A 32 29.30 14.31 7.38
N GLU A 33 29.45 14.15 8.68
CA GLU A 33 28.48 13.41 9.49
C GLU A 33 27.30 14.33 9.88
N PRO A 34 26.05 13.91 9.59
CA PRO A 34 24.88 14.65 10.04
C PRO A 34 24.69 14.51 11.55
N SER A 35 24.35 15.62 12.22
CA SER A 35 24.01 15.57 13.64
C SER A 35 22.74 14.73 13.89
N ARG A 36 22.64 14.13 15.09
CA ARG A 36 21.44 13.36 15.49
C ARG A 36 20.13 14.12 15.31
N PRO A 37 20.00 15.42 15.67
CA PRO A 37 18.79 16.20 15.38
C PRO A 37 18.49 16.29 13.87
N LEU A 38 19.51 16.43 13.02
CA LEU A 38 19.34 16.45 11.57
C LEU A 38 18.89 15.08 11.06
N LEU A 39 19.49 13.99 11.54
CA LEU A 39 19.06 12.61 11.18
C LEU A 39 17.59 12.34 11.58
N VAL A 40 17.16 12.82 12.74
CA VAL A 40 15.74 12.73 13.15
C VAL A 40 14.85 13.53 12.21
N LYS A 41 15.29 14.71 11.76
CA LYS A 41 14.57 15.52 10.79
C LYS A 41 14.51 14.84 9.42
N MET A 42 15.64 14.27 8.95
CA MET A 42 15.70 13.47 7.72
C MET A 42 14.77 12.26 7.80
N SER A 43 14.79 11.51 8.91
CA SER A 43 13.90 10.37 9.14
C SER A 43 12.42 10.73 8.96
N LYS A 44 11.98 11.86 9.53
CA LYS A 44 10.62 12.38 9.38
C LYS A 44 10.34 12.85 7.95
N GLN A 45 11.25 13.61 7.37
CA GLN A 45 11.08 14.19 6.03
C GLN A 45 11.06 13.12 4.93
N TYR A 46 11.96 12.15 5.00
CA TYR A 46 12.04 11.05 4.02
C TYR A 46 11.14 9.86 4.39
N ARG A 47 10.43 9.92 5.51
CA ARG A 47 9.55 8.86 6.01
C ARG A 47 10.26 7.51 6.05
N ARG A 48 11.48 7.52 6.59
CA ARG A 48 12.30 6.33 6.81
C ARG A 48 12.59 6.15 8.29
N PRO A 49 12.65 4.90 8.80
CA PRO A 49 13.14 4.65 10.15
C PRO A 49 14.51 5.29 10.36
N LEU A 50 14.76 5.83 11.56
CA LEU A 50 16.06 6.44 11.86
C LEU A 50 17.23 5.49 11.62
N LEU A 51 17.03 4.19 11.90
CA LEU A 51 18.02 3.13 11.68
C LEU A 51 18.48 3.05 10.20
N THR A 52 17.63 3.41 9.25
CA THR A 52 17.97 3.40 7.81
C THR A 52 19.21 4.25 7.51
N PHE A 53 19.42 5.33 8.27
CA PHE A 53 20.56 6.24 8.06
C PHE A 53 21.86 5.76 8.72
N TYR A 54 21.84 4.61 9.38
CA TYR A 54 23.02 3.96 9.95
C TYR A 54 23.42 2.68 9.20
N LEU A 55 22.72 2.37 8.11
CA LEU A 55 23.06 1.22 7.26
C LEU A 55 24.25 1.57 6.37
N GLU A 56 25.13 0.61 6.13
CA GLU A 56 26.30 0.74 5.23
C GLU A 56 25.90 0.96 3.78
N ALA A 57 24.72 0.46 3.38
CA ALA A 57 24.16 0.67 2.05
C ALA A 57 22.68 1.04 2.14
N PRO A 58 22.15 1.81 1.19
CA PRO A 58 20.73 2.09 1.12
C PRO A 58 19.91 0.80 1.06
N PRO A 59 18.79 0.70 1.78
CA PRO A 59 17.94 -0.48 1.68
C PRO A 59 17.43 -0.61 0.25
N ILE A 60 17.45 -1.85 -0.24
CA ILE A 60 16.87 -2.18 -1.56
C ILE A 60 15.44 -1.65 -1.59
N ARG A 61 15.06 -0.97 -2.65
CA ARG A 61 13.67 -0.56 -2.83
C ARG A 61 12.82 -1.82 -2.82
N ALA A 62 11.94 -1.93 -1.83
CA ALA A 62 10.97 -3.01 -1.83
C ALA A 62 10.19 -2.92 -3.15
N ASP A 63 10.05 -4.05 -3.80
CA ASP A 63 9.19 -4.16 -4.98
C ASP A 63 7.79 -3.67 -4.61
N ARG A 64 7.28 -2.69 -5.36
CA ARG A 64 5.93 -2.17 -5.15
C ARG A 64 4.87 -3.17 -5.61
N GLY A 65 5.28 -4.24 -6.31
CA GLY A 65 4.40 -4.98 -7.17
C GLY A 65 4.09 -4.21 -8.46
N GLU A 66 3.17 -4.72 -9.24
CA GLU A 66 2.70 -4.05 -10.45
C GLU A 66 1.95 -2.75 -10.10
N ASP A 67 2.18 -1.70 -10.87
CA ASP A 67 1.43 -0.45 -10.73
C ASP A 67 0.25 -0.49 -11.71
N PHE A 68 -0.90 -0.90 -11.22
CA PHE A 68 -2.14 -0.96 -12.00
C PHE A 68 -2.83 0.41 -12.10
N ARG A 69 -2.20 1.48 -11.58
CA ARG A 69 -2.72 2.82 -11.74
C ARG A 69 -2.53 3.27 -13.17
N THR A 70 -3.60 3.38 -13.91
CA THR A 70 -3.61 4.07 -15.23
C THR A 70 -3.61 5.58 -14.98
N ILE A 71 -2.46 6.13 -14.55
CA ILE A 71 -2.35 7.55 -14.23
C ILE A 71 -2.01 8.30 -15.53
N HIS A 72 -3.00 8.98 -16.08
CA HIS A 72 -2.80 9.97 -17.14
C HIS A 72 -2.36 11.36 -16.60
N ARG A 73 -2.19 11.51 -15.29
CA ARG A 73 -1.73 12.75 -14.64
C ARG A 73 -0.38 12.55 -14.00
N ALA A 74 0.51 13.52 -14.17
CA ALA A 74 1.76 13.59 -13.42
C ALA A 74 1.43 13.70 -11.92
N VAL A 75 1.60 12.62 -11.17
CA VAL A 75 1.41 12.61 -9.72
C VAL A 75 2.57 13.35 -9.08
N ASP A 76 2.27 14.22 -8.12
CA ASP A 76 3.28 14.91 -7.34
C ASP A 76 4.25 13.88 -6.71
N PRO A 77 5.57 14.05 -6.89
CA PRO A 77 6.57 13.16 -6.27
C PRO A 77 6.40 12.98 -4.76
N SER A 78 5.85 13.99 -4.06
CA SER A 78 5.58 13.92 -2.63
C SER A 78 4.43 12.96 -2.30
N GLU A 79 3.40 12.90 -3.13
CA GLU A 79 2.25 12.01 -2.99
C GLU A 79 2.64 10.57 -3.26
N ASN A 80 3.44 10.33 -4.31
CA ASN A 80 4.03 9.01 -4.57
C ASN A 80 4.89 8.54 -3.39
N GLY A 81 5.66 9.43 -2.78
CA GLY A 81 6.45 9.13 -1.58
C GLY A 81 5.59 8.75 -0.37
N MET A 82 4.35 9.27 -0.27
CA MET A 82 3.40 8.88 0.79
C MET A 82 2.82 7.48 0.55
N VAL A 83 2.43 7.18 -0.69
CA VAL A 83 1.96 5.83 -1.06
C VAL A 83 3.04 4.80 -0.80
N ASP A 84 4.30 5.08 -1.18
CA ASP A 84 5.44 4.22 -0.88
C ASP A 84 5.63 3.96 0.61
N ALA A 85 5.47 4.99 1.42
CA ALA A 85 5.58 4.87 2.86
C ALA A 85 4.44 4.00 3.42
N LEU A 86 3.22 4.13 2.88
CA LEU A 86 2.07 3.30 3.27
C LEU A 86 2.30 1.84 2.90
N VAL A 87 2.69 1.56 1.64
CA VAL A 87 2.97 0.19 1.16
C VAL A 87 4.05 -0.47 2.02
N ARG A 88 5.16 0.22 2.29
CA ARG A 88 6.22 -0.31 3.18
C ARG A 88 5.71 -0.61 4.58
N ARG A 89 4.85 0.25 5.13
CA ARG A 89 4.27 0.05 6.46
C ARG A 89 3.38 -1.18 6.51
N ILE A 90 2.59 -1.41 5.47
CA ILE A 90 1.72 -2.59 5.38
C ILE A 90 2.56 -3.85 5.14
N LYS A 91 3.55 -3.83 4.23
CA LYS A 91 4.45 -4.96 4.01
C LYS A 91 5.21 -5.36 5.28
N ALA A 92 5.67 -4.40 6.08
CA ALA A 92 6.32 -4.69 7.36
C ALA A 92 5.37 -5.35 8.37
N ARG A 93 4.09 -4.98 8.38
CA ARG A 93 3.07 -5.64 9.22
C ARG A 93 2.74 -7.04 8.72
N GLN A 94 2.61 -7.18 7.41
CA GLN A 94 2.37 -8.46 6.76
C GLN A 94 3.50 -9.45 7.07
N GLU A 95 4.76 -9.02 6.99
CA GLU A 95 5.91 -9.87 7.28
C GLU A 95 5.90 -10.38 8.74
N VAL A 96 5.64 -9.48 9.71
CA VAL A 96 5.52 -9.88 11.13
C VAL A 96 4.39 -10.88 11.33
N LEU A 97 3.24 -10.65 10.69
CA LEU A 97 2.09 -11.56 10.79
C LEU A 97 2.38 -12.91 10.11
N ARG A 98 3.01 -12.87 8.92
CA ARG A 98 3.41 -14.05 8.18
C ARG A 98 4.35 -14.95 9.00
N GLU A 99 5.38 -14.36 9.62
CA GLU A 99 6.28 -15.08 10.50
C GLU A 99 5.56 -15.67 11.73
N ALA A 100 4.63 -14.94 12.32
CA ALA A 100 3.82 -15.44 13.43
C ALA A 100 2.98 -16.67 13.01
N LEU A 101 2.27 -16.56 11.87
CA LEU A 101 1.45 -17.66 11.34
C LEU A 101 2.28 -18.90 10.99
N ILE A 102 3.45 -18.73 10.39
CA ILE A 102 4.36 -19.84 10.09
C ILE A 102 4.87 -20.50 11.39
N SER A 103 5.13 -19.72 12.43
CA SER A 103 5.63 -20.27 13.70
C SER A 103 4.61 -21.11 14.46
N GLU A 104 3.32 -20.87 14.24
CA GLU A 104 2.21 -21.64 14.84
C GLU A 104 2.03 -23.05 14.22
N GLN A 105 2.78 -23.39 13.17
CA GLN A 105 2.87 -24.69 12.47
C GLN A 105 1.58 -25.28 11.88
N ASP A 106 0.43 -24.65 12.08
CA ASP A 106 -0.90 -25.13 11.62
C ASP A 106 -1.44 -24.37 10.39
N GLN A 107 -0.69 -23.35 9.88
CA GLN A 107 -1.16 -22.56 8.76
C GLN A 107 -0.78 -23.18 7.42
N GLU A 108 -1.75 -23.79 6.76
CA GLU A 108 -1.58 -24.22 5.37
C GLU A 108 -1.67 -23.01 4.40
N PRO A 109 -0.87 -23.02 3.32
CA PRO A 109 -0.98 -22.01 2.28
C PRO A 109 -2.39 -21.95 1.67
N LEU A 110 -2.89 -20.74 1.48
CA LEU A 110 -4.20 -20.49 0.89
C LEU A 110 -4.16 -20.81 -0.61
N LYS A 111 -4.86 -21.87 -1.02
CA LYS A 111 -4.80 -22.46 -2.36
C LYS A 111 -5.38 -21.57 -3.46
N PHE A 112 -6.21 -20.60 -3.11
CA PHE A 112 -6.80 -19.68 -4.09
C PHE A 112 -5.83 -18.58 -4.53
N ILE A 113 -4.78 -18.29 -3.79
CA ILE A 113 -3.79 -17.28 -4.18
C ILE A 113 -3.04 -17.74 -5.44
N GLY A 114 -3.14 -16.93 -6.51
CA GLY A 114 -2.53 -17.25 -7.80
C GLY A 114 -3.14 -18.44 -8.54
N SER A 115 -4.35 -18.88 -8.15
CA SER A 115 -5.00 -20.05 -8.75
C SER A 115 -5.74 -19.75 -10.07
N TYR A 116 -5.84 -18.48 -10.46
CA TYR A 116 -6.60 -18.05 -11.63
C TYR A 116 -5.76 -17.29 -12.64
N THR A 117 -6.12 -17.39 -13.92
CA THR A 117 -5.49 -16.65 -15.00
C THR A 117 -6.53 -15.96 -15.88
N LEU A 118 -6.25 -14.73 -16.35
CA LEU A 118 -7.18 -13.90 -17.14
C LEU A 118 -7.76 -14.59 -18.39
N PRO A 119 -7.03 -15.45 -19.14
CA PRO A 119 -7.62 -16.18 -20.28
C PRO A 119 -8.82 -17.08 -19.93
N GLN A 120 -9.02 -17.43 -18.67
CA GLN A 120 -10.20 -18.19 -18.20
C GLN A 120 -11.48 -17.34 -18.12
N GLY A 121 -11.37 -16.02 -18.29
CA GLY A 121 -12.46 -15.06 -18.36
C GLY A 121 -12.94 -14.52 -17.01
N VAL A 122 -13.41 -13.28 -17.00
CA VAL A 122 -13.81 -12.57 -15.78
C VAL A 122 -14.95 -13.27 -15.04
N ILE A 123 -15.95 -13.79 -15.77
CA ILE A 123 -17.11 -14.47 -15.15
C ILE A 123 -16.67 -15.70 -14.35
N GLY A 124 -15.70 -16.47 -14.85
CA GLY A 124 -15.13 -17.60 -14.13
C GLY A 124 -14.45 -17.18 -12.82
N LEU A 125 -13.71 -16.09 -12.83
CA LEU A 125 -13.08 -15.52 -11.64
C LEU A 125 -14.12 -15.09 -10.58
N VAL A 126 -15.13 -14.35 -11.01
CA VAL A 126 -16.22 -13.90 -10.14
C VAL A 126 -16.92 -15.09 -9.47
N ASN A 127 -17.24 -16.13 -10.25
CA ASN A 127 -17.88 -17.34 -9.73
C ASN A 127 -16.98 -18.07 -8.70
N GLN A 128 -15.67 -18.14 -8.96
CA GLN A 128 -14.74 -18.74 -8.00
C GLN A 128 -14.66 -17.92 -6.70
N ILE A 129 -14.57 -16.61 -6.78
CA ILE A 129 -14.54 -15.74 -5.59
C ILE A 129 -15.83 -15.96 -4.77
N ILE A 130 -17.01 -15.88 -5.40
CA ILE A 130 -18.31 -16.08 -4.74
C ILE A 130 -18.37 -17.45 -4.06
N THR A 131 -18.04 -18.51 -4.78
CA THR A 131 -18.12 -19.88 -4.26
C THR A 131 -17.14 -20.12 -3.11
N THR A 132 -15.92 -19.59 -3.23
CA THR A 132 -14.87 -19.80 -2.22
C THR A 132 -15.13 -18.98 -0.95
N SER A 133 -15.67 -17.76 -1.10
CA SER A 133 -15.95 -16.86 0.03
C SER A 133 -17.30 -17.11 0.72
N ASP A 134 -18.10 -18.04 0.21
CA ASP A 134 -19.47 -18.30 0.68
C ASP A 134 -20.33 -17.01 0.70
N PHE A 135 -20.07 -16.12 -0.27
CA PHE A 135 -20.75 -14.84 -0.35
C PHE A 135 -22.17 -15.01 -0.94
N ASP A 136 -23.19 -14.59 -0.17
CA ASP A 136 -24.58 -14.55 -0.62
C ASP A 136 -25.00 -13.13 -0.98
N LEU A 137 -25.26 -12.90 -2.27
CA LEU A 137 -25.74 -11.64 -2.79
C LEU A 137 -27.10 -11.22 -2.21
N THR A 138 -27.97 -12.19 -1.89
CA THR A 138 -29.29 -11.94 -1.29
C THR A 138 -29.11 -11.39 0.12
N GLU A 139 -28.23 -12.01 0.90
CA GLU A 139 -27.90 -11.55 2.24
C GLU A 139 -27.24 -10.17 2.21
N TYR A 140 -26.29 -9.94 1.31
CA TYR A 140 -25.64 -8.63 1.10
C TYR A 140 -26.69 -7.53 0.85
N ARG A 141 -27.67 -7.80 -0.05
CA ARG A 141 -28.74 -6.85 -0.40
C ARG A 141 -29.78 -6.66 0.70
N SER A 142 -29.88 -7.58 1.64
CA SER A 142 -30.81 -7.49 2.77
C SER A 142 -30.32 -6.58 3.90
N LYS A 143 -29.04 -6.19 3.88
CA LYS A 143 -28.45 -5.33 4.93
C LYS A 143 -29.12 -3.95 4.95
N ARG A 144 -29.24 -3.38 6.14
CA ARG A 144 -29.99 -2.14 6.38
C ARG A 144 -29.24 -0.88 5.96
N SER A 145 -27.91 -0.96 5.92
CA SER A 145 -27.04 0.17 5.55
C SER A 145 -25.88 -0.30 4.67
N GLN A 146 -25.24 0.64 3.98
CA GLN A 146 -24.04 0.38 3.19
C GLN A 146 -22.89 -0.12 4.06
N GLU A 147 -22.79 0.38 5.28
CA GLU A 147 -21.78 -0.04 6.25
C GLU A 147 -21.97 -1.50 6.66
N GLU A 148 -23.21 -1.91 6.96
CA GLU A 148 -23.53 -3.32 7.29
C GLU A 148 -23.28 -4.23 6.09
N ALA A 149 -23.65 -3.83 4.89
CA ALA A 149 -23.40 -4.58 3.66
C ALA A 149 -21.88 -4.75 3.40
N PHE A 150 -21.11 -3.67 3.54
CA PHE A 150 -19.66 -3.72 3.39
C PHE A 150 -19.02 -4.60 4.48
N GLN A 151 -19.48 -4.50 5.72
CA GLN A 151 -18.97 -5.32 6.83
C GLN A 151 -19.21 -6.81 6.56
N TYR A 152 -20.40 -7.19 6.10
CA TYR A 152 -20.71 -8.57 5.72
C TYR A 152 -19.78 -9.08 4.60
N LEU A 153 -19.60 -8.31 3.53
CA LEU A 153 -18.69 -8.66 2.44
C LEU A 153 -17.25 -8.82 2.95
N ARG A 154 -16.82 -7.91 3.80
CA ARG A 154 -15.50 -7.93 4.41
C ARG A 154 -15.31 -9.20 5.27
N GLU A 155 -16.30 -9.56 6.09
CA GLU A 155 -16.28 -10.77 6.90
C GLU A 155 -16.16 -12.04 6.04
N CYS A 156 -16.90 -12.14 4.92
CA CYS A 156 -16.76 -13.26 3.98
C CYS A 156 -15.32 -13.39 3.46
N ILE A 157 -14.67 -12.27 3.15
CA ILE A 157 -13.28 -12.28 2.64
C ILE A 157 -12.28 -12.57 3.77
N GLU A 158 -12.48 -12.00 4.96
CA GLU A 158 -11.60 -12.25 6.11
C GLU A 158 -11.68 -13.71 6.60
N ASN A 159 -12.83 -14.34 6.50
CA ASN A 159 -13.01 -15.77 6.81
C ASN A 159 -12.20 -16.71 5.88
N LEU A 160 -11.78 -16.23 4.72
CA LEU A 160 -10.85 -16.96 3.84
C LEU A 160 -9.38 -16.89 4.31
N GLY A 161 -9.09 -16.11 5.34
CA GLY A 161 -7.71 -15.84 5.78
C GLY A 161 -7.07 -14.62 5.14
N VAL A 162 -7.84 -13.77 4.46
CA VAL A 162 -7.37 -12.49 3.89
C VAL A 162 -7.43 -11.40 4.94
N PHE A 163 -6.36 -10.63 5.10
CA PHE A 163 -6.31 -9.51 6.03
C PHE A 163 -6.73 -8.22 5.33
N SER A 164 -7.90 -7.69 5.66
CA SER A 164 -8.41 -6.46 5.08
C SER A 164 -8.14 -5.25 5.99
N VAL A 165 -7.61 -4.16 5.41
CA VAL A 165 -7.23 -2.95 6.14
C VAL A 165 -7.82 -1.71 5.48
N LEU A 166 -8.60 -0.93 6.24
CA LEU A 166 -9.09 0.37 5.81
C LEU A 166 -8.13 1.46 6.30
N ILE A 167 -7.33 2.01 5.41
CA ILE A 167 -6.35 3.05 5.73
C ILE A 167 -6.02 3.91 4.51
N GLY A 168 -6.08 5.21 4.65
CA GLY A 168 -5.75 6.20 3.61
C GLY A 168 -4.82 7.29 4.10
N ASN A 169 -4.03 7.03 5.18
CA ASN A 169 -3.06 7.99 5.69
C ASN A 169 -1.89 7.30 6.42
N LEU A 170 -0.92 8.08 6.83
CA LEU A 170 0.26 7.60 7.56
C LEU A 170 0.17 7.80 9.08
N GLY A 171 -1.06 7.88 9.62
CA GLY A 171 -1.30 8.04 11.06
C GLY A 171 -1.61 9.48 11.47
N SER A 172 -1.81 10.38 10.52
CA SER A 172 -2.25 11.76 10.74
C SER A 172 -3.12 12.22 9.59
N HIS A 173 -4.14 13.04 9.85
CA HIS A 173 -4.98 13.67 8.82
C HIS A 173 -4.20 14.57 7.84
N HIS A 174 -3.04 15.08 8.23
CA HIS A 174 -2.14 15.82 7.34
C HIS A 174 -1.44 14.93 6.29
N THR A 175 -1.58 13.62 6.41
CA THR A 175 -1.01 12.64 5.49
C THR A 175 -2.08 11.85 4.75
N ASN A 176 -3.29 12.41 4.63
CA ASN A 176 -4.35 11.79 3.87
C ASN A 176 -3.96 11.66 2.40
N LEU A 177 -4.22 10.50 1.85
CA LEU A 177 -4.00 10.15 0.45
C LEU A 177 -5.33 10.19 -0.28
N SER A 178 -5.41 10.98 -1.33
CA SER A 178 -6.60 11.05 -2.18
C SER A 178 -6.89 9.71 -2.86
N ALA A 179 -8.17 9.39 -3.05
CA ALA A 179 -8.60 8.24 -3.84
C ALA A 179 -8.18 8.33 -5.32
N GLU A 180 -7.86 9.53 -5.81
CA GLU A 180 -7.28 9.72 -7.15
C GLU A 180 -5.86 9.14 -7.26
N ILE A 181 -5.12 9.09 -6.14
CA ILE A 181 -3.74 8.61 -6.08
C ILE A 181 -3.69 7.10 -5.90
N PHE A 182 -4.49 6.58 -4.97
CA PHE A 182 -4.72 5.15 -4.83
C PHE A 182 -6.10 4.90 -4.22
N ARG A 183 -6.78 3.86 -4.67
CA ARG A 183 -8.04 3.38 -4.08
C ARG A 183 -7.81 2.17 -3.19
N GLY A 184 -6.94 1.27 -3.64
CA GLY A 184 -6.55 0.07 -2.92
C GLY A 184 -5.23 -0.50 -3.39
N PHE A 185 -4.78 -1.53 -2.73
CA PHE A 185 -3.73 -2.42 -3.21
C PHE A 185 -3.84 -3.80 -2.55
N ALA A 186 -3.34 -4.79 -3.28
CA ALA A 186 -3.26 -6.17 -2.82
C ALA A 186 -1.81 -6.59 -2.58
N ILE A 187 -1.60 -7.48 -1.62
CA ILE A 187 -0.36 -8.23 -1.43
C ILE A 187 -0.72 -9.71 -1.53
N ALA A 188 -0.42 -10.31 -2.66
CA ALA A 188 -0.69 -11.73 -2.91
C ALA A 188 0.41 -12.58 -2.26
N ASP A 189 0.13 -13.06 -1.06
CA ASP A 189 0.98 -13.98 -0.30
C ASP A 189 0.15 -15.19 0.13
N PRO A 190 0.64 -16.43 -0.04
CA PRO A 190 -0.15 -17.63 0.26
C PRO A 190 -0.40 -17.86 1.76
N ILE A 191 0.33 -17.19 2.65
CA ILE A 191 0.19 -17.34 4.11
C ILE A 191 -0.54 -16.14 4.73
N ALA A 192 -0.16 -14.92 4.32
CA ALA A 192 -0.69 -13.69 4.87
C ALA A 192 -1.06 -12.70 3.75
N PRO A 193 -2.10 -12.99 2.93
CA PRO A 193 -2.55 -12.05 1.91
C PRO A 193 -3.20 -10.83 2.53
N PHE A 194 -2.87 -9.65 2.01
CA PHE A 194 -3.44 -8.39 2.45
C PHE A 194 -4.22 -7.70 1.33
N VAL A 195 -5.35 -7.11 1.71
CA VAL A 195 -6.09 -6.16 0.90
C VAL A 195 -6.20 -4.85 1.66
N VAL A 196 -5.78 -3.77 1.03
CA VAL A 196 -5.83 -2.43 1.62
C VAL A 196 -6.78 -1.56 0.83
N ILE A 197 -7.71 -0.91 1.52
CA ILE A 197 -8.73 -0.02 0.95
C ILE A 197 -8.49 1.38 1.49
N ASN A 198 -8.49 2.36 0.62
CA ASN A 198 -8.37 3.75 1.02
C ASN A 198 -9.66 4.23 1.72
N ASN A 199 -9.57 4.49 3.01
CA ASN A 199 -10.70 4.97 3.79
C ASN A 199 -11.02 6.48 3.56
N GLN A 200 -10.25 7.17 2.72
CA GLN A 200 -10.55 8.55 2.27
C GLN A 200 -11.44 8.56 1.02
N ASP A 201 -11.68 7.40 0.39
CA ASP A 201 -12.64 7.25 -0.70
C ASP A 201 -14.08 7.20 -0.17
N ALA A 202 -15.05 7.42 -1.07
CA ALA A 202 -16.45 7.30 -0.73
C ALA A 202 -16.78 5.90 -0.21
N LYS A 203 -17.59 5.80 0.85
CA LYS A 203 -17.97 4.51 1.44
C LYS A 203 -18.66 3.57 0.44
N THR A 204 -19.34 4.14 -0.55
CA THR A 204 -19.98 3.41 -1.66
C THR A 204 -18.99 2.74 -2.60
N ALA A 205 -17.74 3.22 -2.66
CA ALA A 205 -16.69 2.65 -3.49
C ALA A 205 -15.94 1.49 -2.79
N TRP A 206 -15.98 1.41 -1.45
CA TRP A 206 -15.22 0.40 -0.70
C TRP A 206 -15.53 -1.04 -1.10
N PRO A 207 -16.82 -1.46 -1.32
CA PRO A 207 -17.11 -2.82 -1.74
C PRO A 207 -16.49 -3.17 -3.10
N VAL A 208 -16.54 -2.22 -4.05
CA VAL A 208 -15.97 -2.41 -5.39
C VAL A 208 -14.45 -2.52 -5.29
N THR A 209 -13.82 -1.62 -4.54
CA THR A 209 -12.37 -1.67 -4.31
C THR A 209 -11.96 -2.97 -3.62
N LEU A 210 -12.70 -3.42 -2.58
CA LEU A 210 -12.42 -4.69 -1.91
C LEU A 210 -12.42 -5.86 -2.89
N LEU A 211 -13.49 -5.98 -3.70
CA LEU A 211 -13.61 -7.08 -4.67
C LEU A 211 -12.55 -7.01 -5.77
N HIS A 212 -12.19 -5.80 -6.21
CA HIS A 212 -11.12 -5.60 -7.18
C HIS A 212 -9.77 -6.08 -6.65
N GLU A 213 -9.41 -5.68 -5.43
CA GLU A 213 -8.15 -6.12 -4.79
C GLU A 213 -8.14 -7.62 -4.47
N VAL A 214 -9.31 -8.17 -4.12
CA VAL A 214 -9.48 -9.62 -3.93
C VAL A 214 -9.24 -10.37 -5.24
N ALA A 215 -9.72 -9.87 -6.38
CA ALA A 215 -9.46 -10.48 -7.69
C ALA A 215 -7.94 -10.57 -7.99
N HIS A 216 -7.17 -9.56 -7.62
CA HIS A 216 -5.71 -9.59 -7.73
C HIS A 216 -5.08 -10.73 -6.91
N LEU A 217 -5.65 -11.09 -5.74
CA LEU A 217 -5.16 -12.23 -4.96
C LEU A 217 -5.33 -13.56 -5.73
N TRP A 218 -6.49 -13.78 -6.38
CA TRP A 218 -6.70 -14.97 -7.22
C TRP A 218 -5.75 -15.03 -8.41
N LEU A 219 -5.38 -13.86 -8.95
CA LEU A 219 -4.41 -13.75 -10.05
C LEU A 219 -2.95 -13.84 -9.55
N GLY A 220 -2.71 -13.89 -8.24
CA GLY A 220 -1.35 -13.89 -7.68
C GLY A 220 -0.62 -12.57 -7.87
N GLN A 221 -1.35 -11.48 -8.08
CA GLN A 221 -0.79 -10.17 -8.39
C GLN A 221 -0.69 -9.31 -7.13
N THR A 222 0.50 -8.77 -6.90
CA THR A 222 0.72 -7.75 -5.88
C THR A 222 0.86 -6.40 -6.57
N GLY A 223 0.01 -5.43 -6.23
CA GLY A 223 0.07 -4.13 -6.90
C GLY A 223 -0.89 -3.10 -6.34
N ILE A 224 -0.78 -1.86 -6.87
CA ILE A 224 -1.54 -0.69 -6.44
C ILE A 224 -2.55 -0.31 -7.52
N SER A 225 -3.82 -0.20 -7.14
CA SER A 225 -4.92 0.22 -8.02
C SER A 225 -5.27 1.69 -7.81
N GLY A 226 -5.61 2.40 -8.89
CA GLY A 226 -6.01 3.80 -8.88
C GLY A 226 -7.35 4.03 -9.59
N ALA A 227 -7.88 5.24 -9.50
CA ALA A 227 -9.20 5.63 -10.02
C ALA A 227 -9.42 5.39 -11.54
N ALA A 228 -8.35 5.20 -12.32
CA ALA A 228 -8.44 5.03 -13.77
C ALA A 228 -8.50 3.58 -14.24
N ALA A 229 -8.16 2.60 -13.40
CA ALA A 229 -8.18 1.18 -13.75
C ALA A 229 -9.61 0.62 -14.02
N GLU A 230 -10.65 1.35 -13.62
CA GLU A 230 -12.04 0.92 -13.75
C GLU A 230 -12.64 1.15 -15.16
N ARG A 231 -11.96 1.89 -16.04
CA ARG A 231 -12.53 2.27 -17.35
C ARG A 231 -12.20 1.34 -18.51
N ASP A 232 -11.22 0.46 -18.33
CA ASP A 232 -10.74 -0.45 -19.39
C ASP A 232 -11.26 -1.90 -19.25
N VAL A 233 -12.22 -2.15 -18.37
CA VAL A 233 -12.80 -3.48 -18.10
C VAL A 233 -14.30 -3.56 -18.46
N GLU A 234 -14.83 -2.55 -19.21
CA GLU A 234 -16.18 -2.64 -19.82
C GLU A 234 -16.15 -3.27 -21.21
#